data_f6b2f0565a4b701f881b87865e85d03e
#
_entry.id   f6b2f0565a4b701f881b87865e85d03e
#
_cell.length_a   1.000
_cell.length_b   1.000
_cell.length_c   1.000
_cell.angle_alpha   90.00
_cell.angle_beta   90.00
_cell.angle_gamma   90.00
#
_symmetry.space_group_name_H-M   'P 1'
#
loop_
_entity.id
_entity.type
_entity.pdbx_description
1 polymer ?
#
loop_
_entity_poly.entity_id
_entity_poly.type
_entity_poly.pdbx_seq_one_letter_code
_entity_poly.pdbx_strand_id
1 'polypeptide(L)'
;MAFQKIALTLAAASCLVLAGCGDDSSKPAPKKAEAPAATASSGPLKAAWIYPSPSADEGWSKQHDESRQLIQKQFGDKIKTQFVENVTTMADAERVIRDLASQGNKIIFATSFEFMNPALKVAKEFPDVKFEHCTGYKTADNFSYYNARFYQARYLAGKL
;
A
#
# COMPACT_ATOMS: atom_id res chain seq x y z
N MET A 1 -24.62 -56.52 -17.64
CA MET A 1 -23.40 -57.36 -17.75
C MET A 1 -22.35 -56.68 -16.91
N ALA A 2 -22.22 -57.18 -15.72
CA ALA A 2 -21.27 -58.14 -15.22
C ALA A 2 -19.94 -57.47 -14.89
N PHE A 3 -19.73 -57.34 -13.58
CA PHE A 3 -18.71 -57.97 -12.73
C PHE A 3 -17.28 -57.44 -12.97
N GLN A 4 -16.43 -57.07 -12.01
CA GLN A 4 -16.03 -57.88 -10.84
C GLN A 4 -15.20 -57.02 -9.85
N LYS A 5 -15.48 -57.23 -8.57
CA LYS A 5 -14.67 -56.87 -7.42
C LYS A 5 -13.45 -57.76 -7.37
N ILE A 6 -12.29 -57.28 -6.92
CA ILE A 6 -11.32 -58.10 -6.20
C ILE A 6 -10.67 -57.24 -5.08
N ALA A 7 -10.70 -57.83 -3.92
CA ALA A 7 -10.21 -57.34 -2.64
C ALA A 7 -8.82 -57.92 -2.32
N LEU A 8 -8.21 -57.32 -1.33
CA LEU A 8 -7.26 -57.90 -0.34
C LEU A 8 -5.82 -58.12 -0.77
N THR A 9 -4.85 -57.51 -0.09
CA THR A 9 -4.11 -58.19 0.96
C THR A 9 -3.22 -57.22 1.74
N LEU A 10 -3.23 -57.42 3.03
CA LEU A 10 -2.38 -56.91 4.11
C LEU A 10 -0.94 -57.43 3.98
N ALA A 11 0.08 -56.63 4.26
CA ALA A 11 1.36 -57.12 4.76
C ALA A 11 1.98 -56.05 5.66
N ALA A 12 2.07 -56.39 6.92
CA ALA A 12 2.83 -55.70 7.98
C ALA A 12 4.26 -56.23 7.98
N ALA A 13 5.23 -55.36 8.19
CA ALA A 13 6.55 -55.65 8.75
C ALA A 13 7.25 -54.34 9.16
N SER A 14 7.26 -53.99 10.41
CA SER A 14 8.38 -54.16 11.40
C SER A 14 9.59 -53.23 11.22
N CYS A 15 9.65 -52.26 12.14
CA CYS A 15 10.79 -51.76 12.93
C CYS A 15 12.17 -51.65 12.28
N LEU A 16 12.73 -50.44 12.34
CA LEU A 16 14.08 -50.24 12.91
C LEU A 16 14.22 -48.80 13.41
N VAL A 17 14.38 -48.70 14.72
CA VAL A 17 14.75 -47.48 15.46
C VAL A 17 16.25 -47.27 15.25
N LEU A 18 16.66 -46.17 14.70
CA LEU A 18 18.02 -45.66 14.77
C LEU A 18 17.97 -44.26 15.39
N ALA A 19 18.36 -44.21 16.65
CA ALA A 19 18.66 -42.99 17.36
C ALA A 19 19.91 -42.36 16.76
N GLY A 20 19.72 -41.18 16.11
CA GLY A 20 20.78 -40.28 15.68
C GLY A 20 20.60 -38.96 16.38
N CYS A 21 21.43 -38.68 17.39
CA CYS A 21 21.62 -37.33 17.90
C CYS A 21 22.20 -36.45 16.79
N GLY A 22 21.43 -35.50 16.30
CA GLY A 22 21.88 -34.43 15.45
C GLY A 22 21.30 -33.14 15.99
N ASP A 23 22.17 -32.31 16.49
CA ASP A 23 21.93 -30.93 16.95
C ASP A 23 21.45 -30.15 15.76
N ASP A 24 20.15 -29.84 15.71
CA ASP A 24 19.56 -28.99 14.65
C ASP A 24 18.87 -27.81 15.26
N SER A 25 19.63 -26.71 15.32
CA SER A 25 19.18 -25.40 15.66
C SER A 25 18.31 -24.83 14.50
N SER A 26 17.20 -25.46 14.21
CA SER A 26 16.20 -24.89 13.29
C SER A 26 15.35 -23.84 14.03
N LYS A 27 15.82 -22.60 13.92
CA LYS A 27 15.06 -21.41 14.29
C LYS A 27 13.74 -21.42 13.51
N PRO A 28 12.58 -21.38 14.18
CA PRO A 28 11.30 -21.31 13.47
C PRO A 28 11.23 -20.05 12.60
N ALA A 29 10.93 -20.21 11.33
CA ALA A 29 10.65 -19.08 10.46
C ALA A 29 9.49 -18.25 11.05
N PRO A 30 9.56 -16.91 11.03
CA PRO A 30 8.49 -16.09 11.54
C PRO A 30 7.21 -16.36 10.74
N LYS A 31 6.16 -16.83 11.40
CA LYS A 31 4.82 -16.91 10.83
C LYS A 31 4.45 -15.51 10.34
N LYS A 32 4.27 -15.39 9.02
CA LYS A 32 3.70 -14.19 8.41
C LYS A 32 2.36 -13.93 9.11
N ALA A 33 2.29 -12.86 9.87
CA ALA A 33 1.05 -12.42 10.48
C ALA A 33 0.04 -12.19 9.36
N GLU A 34 -1.04 -12.95 9.37
CA GLU A 34 -2.18 -12.75 8.48
C GLU A 34 -2.80 -11.41 8.87
N ALA A 35 -2.74 -10.45 7.96
CA ALA A 35 -3.34 -9.15 8.18
C ALA A 35 -4.84 -9.32 8.45
N PRO A 36 -5.43 -8.59 9.42
CA PRO A 36 -6.86 -8.66 9.66
C PRO A 36 -7.60 -8.38 8.36
N ALA A 37 -8.52 -9.26 7.97
CA ALA A 37 -9.39 -9.05 6.81
C ALA A 37 -10.14 -7.73 7.01
N ALA A 38 -9.78 -6.73 6.21
CA ALA A 38 -10.49 -5.47 6.18
C ALA A 38 -11.95 -5.76 5.83
N THR A 39 -12.87 -5.38 6.70
CA THR A 39 -14.30 -5.41 6.43
C THR A 39 -14.55 -4.65 5.13
N ALA A 40 -14.94 -5.37 4.09
CA ALA A 40 -15.20 -4.80 2.77
C ALA A 40 -16.34 -3.77 2.90
N SER A 41 -16.03 -2.51 2.76
CA SER A 41 -17.00 -1.43 2.60
C SER A 41 -17.83 -1.74 1.33
N SER A 42 -19.15 -1.73 1.43
CA SER A 42 -20.07 -2.05 0.33
C SER A 42 -20.12 -0.98 -0.77
N GLY A 43 -19.26 0.03 -0.76
CA GLY A 43 -19.19 1.11 -1.73
C GLY A 43 -17.82 1.25 -2.39
N PRO A 44 -17.66 2.17 -3.36
CA PRO A 44 -16.39 2.43 -4.01
C PRO A 44 -15.32 2.86 -3.00
N LEU A 45 -14.08 2.41 -3.21
CA LEU A 45 -12.94 2.88 -2.44
C LEU A 45 -12.75 4.39 -2.71
N LYS A 46 -12.81 5.21 -1.67
CA LYS A 46 -12.51 6.63 -1.79
C LYS A 46 -11.01 6.88 -1.61
N ALA A 47 -10.41 7.53 -2.58
CA ALA A 47 -9.00 7.89 -2.58
C ALA A 47 -8.82 9.38 -2.88
N ALA A 48 -7.88 10.03 -2.19
CA ALA A 48 -7.64 11.46 -2.35
C ALA A 48 -6.15 11.76 -2.56
N TRP A 49 -5.89 12.83 -3.32
CA TRP A 49 -4.55 13.35 -3.57
C TRP A 49 -4.47 14.81 -3.13
N ILE A 50 -3.30 15.22 -2.62
CA ILE A 50 -2.99 16.63 -2.38
C ILE A 50 -1.75 17.03 -3.18
N TYR A 51 -1.83 18.15 -3.88
CA TYR A 51 -0.79 18.66 -4.76
C TYR A 51 -0.25 20.01 -4.29
N PRO A 52 1.06 20.26 -4.38
CA PRO A 52 1.65 21.54 -4.00
C PRO A 52 1.41 22.67 -5.01
N SER A 53 1.05 22.31 -6.26
CA SER A 53 0.84 23.27 -7.37
C SER A 53 -0.38 22.86 -8.20
N PRO A 54 -0.81 23.70 -9.17
CA PRO A 54 -1.89 23.35 -10.08
C PRO A 54 -1.61 22.06 -10.85
N SER A 55 -2.61 21.23 -11.02
CA SER A 55 -2.54 19.99 -11.80
C SER A 55 -2.61 20.24 -13.32
N ALA A 56 -3.04 21.43 -13.74
CA ALA A 56 -3.03 21.86 -15.13
C ALA A 56 -1.64 22.25 -15.63
N ASP A 57 -0.74 22.67 -14.73
CA ASP A 57 0.62 23.05 -15.07
C ASP A 57 1.46 21.80 -15.38
N GLU A 58 2.44 21.96 -16.28
CA GLU A 58 3.40 20.87 -16.58
C GLU A 58 4.25 20.53 -15.34
N GLY A 59 4.63 19.26 -15.23
CA GLY A 59 5.58 18.80 -14.23
C GLY A 59 4.95 17.99 -13.10
N TRP A 60 5.30 18.31 -11.85
CA TRP A 60 5.10 17.43 -10.69
C TRP A 60 3.62 17.09 -10.41
N SER A 61 2.79 18.08 -10.20
CA SER A 61 1.37 17.88 -9.88
C SER A 61 0.60 17.24 -11.03
N LYS A 62 0.90 17.62 -12.28
CA LYS A 62 0.31 17.02 -13.47
C LYS A 62 0.60 15.53 -13.57
N GLN A 63 1.85 15.09 -13.36
CA GLN A 63 2.20 13.67 -13.42
C GLN A 63 1.47 12.83 -12.35
N HIS A 64 1.29 13.39 -11.17
CA HIS A 64 0.47 12.75 -10.14
C HIS A 64 -1.01 12.70 -10.52
N ASP A 65 -1.55 13.76 -11.12
CA ASP A 65 -2.95 13.79 -11.54
C ASP A 65 -3.24 12.86 -12.72
N GLU A 66 -2.36 12.79 -13.69
CA GLU A 66 -2.44 11.82 -14.79
C GLU A 66 -2.47 10.38 -14.25
N SER A 67 -1.63 10.08 -13.26
CA SER A 67 -1.63 8.77 -12.61
C SER A 67 -2.94 8.51 -11.87
N ARG A 68 -3.51 9.51 -11.17
CA ARG A 68 -4.83 9.43 -10.53
C ARG A 68 -5.93 9.14 -11.55
N GLN A 69 -5.93 9.84 -12.69
CA GLN A 69 -6.90 9.63 -13.76
C GLN A 69 -6.80 8.23 -14.37
N LEU A 70 -5.58 7.71 -14.55
CA LEU A 70 -5.37 6.33 -15.01
C LEU A 70 -5.96 5.31 -14.04
N ILE A 71 -5.75 5.49 -12.73
CA ILE A 71 -6.34 4.66 -11.69
C ILE A 71 -7.87 4.72 -11.75
N GLN A 72 -8.45 5.93 -11.83
CA GLN A 72 -9.90 6.10 -11.96
C GLN A 72 -10.45 5.38 -13.20
N LYS A 73 -9.76 5.49 -14.33
CA LYS A 73 -10.14 4.83 -15.58
C LYS A 73 -10.04 3.31 -15.47
N GLN A 74 -8.97 2.80 -14.84
CA GLN A 74 -8.72 1.36 -14.74
C GLN A 74 -9.70 0.66 -13.80
N PHE A 75 -10.04 1.29 -12.69
CA PHE A 75 -10.91 0.69 -11.66
C PHE A 75 -12.38 1.08 -11.78
N GLY A 76 -12.71 2.10 -12.60
CA GLY A 76 -14.09 2.52 -12.85
C GLY A 76 -14.88 2.79 -11.57
N ASP A 77 -16.04 2.15 -11.46
CA ASP A 77 -16.95 2.33 -10.32
C ASP A 77 -16.46 1.71 -9.00
N LYS A 78 -15.34 0.98 -9.03
CA LYS A 78 -14.74 0.41 -7.80
C LYS A 78 -13.98 1.44 -6.98
N ILE A 79 -13.59 2.56 -7.58
CA ILE A 79 -12.86 3.65 -6.91
C ILE A 79 -13.50 4.99 -7.21
N LYS A 80 -13.48 5.88 -6.23
CA LYS A 80 -13.83 7.28 -6.39
C LYS A 80 -12.64 8.13 -5.97
N THR A 81 -12.06 8.84 -6.94
CA THR A 81 -10.89 9.68 -6.70
C THR A 81 -11.25 11.15 -6.60
N GLN A 82 -10.54 11.88 -5.74
CA GLN A 82 -10.60 13.34 -5.65
C GLN A 82 -9.21 13.91 -5.40
N PHE A 83 -9.04 15.21 -5.61
CA PHE A 83 -7.78 15.88 -5.32
C PHE A 83 -8.02 17.31 -4.81
N VAL A 84 -7.00 17.84 -4.13
CA VAL A 84 -6.91 19.25 -3.74
C VAL A 84 -5.54 19.75 -4.20
N GLU A 85 -5.52 20.85 -4.91
CA GLU A 85 -4.30 21.45 -5.45
C GLU A 85 -3.97 22.80 -4.78
N ASN A 86 -2.79 23.36 -5.08
CA ASN A 86 -2.32 24.63 -4.51
C ASN A 86 -2.18 24.60 -2.98
N VAL A 87 -1.84 23.45 -2.42
CA VAL A 87 -1.53 23.31 -0.99
C VAL A 87 -0.08 23.68 -0.81
N THR A 88 0.19 24.90 -0.33
CA THR A 88 1.55 25.47 -0.32
C THR A 88 2.19 25.56 1.05
N THR A 89 1.41 25.37 2.13
CA THR A 89 1.93 25.43 3.50
C THR A 89 1.71 24.13 4.26
N MET A 90 2.56 23.85 5.25
CA MET A 90 2.37 22.69 6.13
C MET A 90 1.07 22.75 6.94
N ALA A 91 0.64 23.94 7.33
CA ALA A 91 -0.62 24.13 8.07
C ALA A 91 -1.84 23.83 7.21
N ASP A 92 -1.83 24.29 5.95
CA ASP A 92 -2.87 23.95 4.99
C ASP A 92 -2.88 22.45 4.66
N ALA A 93 -1.71 21.86 4.49
CA ALA A 93 -1.58 20.43 4.26
C ALA A 93 -2.21 19.62 5.41
N GLU A 94 -1.92 19.97 6.67
CA GLU A 94 -2.51 19.30 7.83
C GLU A 94 -4.04 19.43 7.83
N ARG A 95 -4.57 20.63 7.59
CA ARG A 95 -6.01 20.89 7.54
C ARG A 95 -6.67 20.09 6.40
N VAL A 96 -6.14 20.20 5.19
CA VAL A 96 -6.71 19.53 3.99
C VAL A 96 -6.67 18.01 4.16
N ILE A 97 -5.56 17.43 4.64
CA ILE A 97 -5.44 15.99 4.86
C ILE A 97 -6.46 15.52 5.90
N ARG A 98 -6.64 16.26 7.01
CA ARG A 98 -7.64 15.95 8.03
C ARG A 98 -9.07 16.01 7.47
N ASP A 99 -9.38 17.03 6.68
CA ASP A 99 -10.68 17.17 6.03
C ASP A 99 -10.96 16.01 5.09
N LEU A 100 -9.98 15.61 4.26
CA LEU A 100 -10.09 14.46 3.37
C LEU A 100 -10.28 13.14 4.13
N ALA A 101 -9.57 12.93 5.22
CA ALA A 101 -9.75 11.75 6.06
C ALA A 101 -11.16 11.71 6.69
N SER A 102 -11.63 12.84 7.18
CA SER A 102 -12.98 12.99 7.77
C SER A 102 -14.11 12.77 6.76
N GLN A 103 -13.87 13.03 5.46
CA GLN A 103 -14.82 12.74 4.38
C GLN A 103 -14.92 11.26 4.02
N GLY A 104 -14.18 10.41 4.74
CA GLY A 104 -14.21 8.95 4.59
C GLY A 104 -13.33 8.42 3.45
N ASN A 105 -12.33 9.19 3.01
CA ASN A 105 -11.29 8.64 2.15
C ASN A 105 -10.51 7.56 2.90
N LYS A 106 -10.26 6.44 2.25
CA LYS A 106 -9.56 5.29 2.83
C LYS A 106 -8.07 5.26 2.51
N ILE A 107 -7.68 6.01 1.48
CA ILE A 107 -6.28 6.23 1.13
C ILE A 107 -6.07 7.68 0.70
N ILE A 108 -4.99 8.29 1.20
CA ILE A 108 -4.63 9.68 0.92
C ILE A 108 -3.17 9.74 0.48
N PHE A 109 -2.94 10.32 -0.69
CA PHE A 109 -1.63 10.53 -1.28
C PHE A 109 -1.15 11.97 -1.04
N ALA A 110 -0.12 12.11 -0.24
CA ALA A 110 0.54 13.38 0.06
C ALA A 110 1.76 13.54 -0.86
N THR A 111 1.67 14.36 -1.90
CA THR A 111 2.60 14.33 -3.03
C THR A 111 3.76 15.33 -2.94
N SER A 112 4.03 15.92 -1.79
CA SER A 112 5.20 16.79 -1.58
C SER A 112 5.97 16.39 -0.33
N PHE A 113 7.30 16.56 -0.36
CA PHE A 113 8.16 16.29 0.79
C PHE A 113 7.70 17.03 2.06
N GLU A 114 7.26 18.28 1.93
CA GLU A 114 6.80 19.13 3.04
C GLU A 114 5.52 18.58 3.71
N PHE A 115 4.77 17.74 3.01
CA PHE A 115 3.56 17.13 3.57
C PHE A 115 3.83 15.94 4.49
N MET A 116 5.08 15.48 4.62
CA MET A 116 5.44 14.32 5.44
C MET A 116 5.01 14.47 6.91
N ASN A 117 5.38 15.57 7.56
CA ASN A 117 5.07 15.77 8.96
C ASN A 117 3.57 16.04 9.20
N PRO A 118 2.90 16.91 8.43
CA PRO A 118 1.45 17.06 8.48
C PRO A 118 0.69 15.76 8.30
N ALA A 119 1.01 14.98 7.27
CA ALA A 119 0.35 13.72 6.98
C ALA A 119 0.58 12.67 8.07
N LEU A 120 1.81 12.55 8.60
CA LEU A 120 2.12 11.65 9.71
C LEU A 120 1.38 12.03 11.00
N LYS A 121 1.18 13.33 11.23
CA LYS A 121 0.41 13.81 12.39
C LYS A 121 -1.05 13.38 12.27
N VAL A 122 -1.68 13.62 11.11
CA VAL A 122 -3.06 13.24 10.84
C VAL A 122 -3.25 11.72 10.80
N ALA A 123 -2.26 10.97 10.31
CA ALA A 123 -2.31 9.50 10.28
C ALA A 123 -2.53 8.89 11.67
N LYS A 124 -2.01 9.50 12.73
CA LYS A 124 -2.23 9.07 14.11
C LYS A 124 -3.66 9.30 14.58
N GLU A 125 -4.36 10.28 14.01
CA GLU A 125 -5.75 10.60 14.34
C GLU A 125 -6.74 9.68 13.61
N PHE A 126 -6.32 9.09 12.46
CA PHE A 126 -7.15 8.27 11.59
C PHE A 126 -6.51 6.91 11.30
N PRO A 127 -6.47 5.97 12.26
CA PRO A 127 -5.76 4.70 12.12
C PRO A 127 -6.31 3.80 10.99
N ASP A 128 -7.58 3.95 10.62
CA ASP A 128 -8.25 3.19 9.56
C ASP A 128 -8.03 3.76 8.14
N VAL A 129 -7.37 4.92 8.03
CA VAL A 129 -7.00 5.55 6.75
C VAL A 129 -5.55 5.24 6.44
N LYS A 130 -5.25 4.87 5.20
CA LYS A 130 -3.87 4.68 4.72
C LYS A 130 -3.34 5.98 4.13
N PHE A 131 -2.11 6.30 4.47
CA PHE A 131 -1.44 7.50 3.98
C PHE A 131 -0.18 7.10 3.23
N GLU A 132 -0.10 7.57 1.99
CA GLU A 132 1.03 7.36 1.09
C GLU A 132 1.73 8.69 0.85
N HIS A 133 2.99 8.78 1.20
CA HIS A 133 3.74 10.01 1.09
C HIS A 133 4.83 9.92 0.01
N CYS A 134 4.85 10.88 -0.91
CA CYS A 134 5.88 10.95 -1.95
C CYS A 134 7.14 11.64 -1.42
N THR A 135 8.30 11.03 -1.67
CA THR A 135 9.65 11.57 -1.36
C THR A 135 10.02 11.66 0.12
N GLY A 136 9.23 11.08 1.02
CA GLY A 136 9.54 11.04 2.45
C GLY A 136 10.46 9.90 2.88
N TYR A 137 10.63 9.76 4.19
CA TYR A 137 11.42 8.70 4.82
C TYR A 137 10.83 8.18 6.13
N LYS A 138 9.74 8.79 6.63
CA LYS A 138 9.06 8.35 7.86
C LYS A 138 7.98 7.32 7.54
N THR A 139 7.76 6.40 8.48
CA THR A 139 6.74 5.36 8.41
C THR A 139 5.97 5.22 9.72
N ALA A 140 4.76 4.68 9.65
CA ALA A 140 3.94 4.23 10.77
C ALA A 140 3.01 3.11 10.28
N ASP A 141 2.19 2.51 11.14
CA ASP A 141 1.33 1.37 10.80
C ASP A 141 0.38 1.63 9.63
N ASN A 142 -0.03 2.88 9.46
CA ASN A 142 -0.92 3.32 8.39
C ASN A 142 -0.32 4.43 7.52
N PHE A 143 0.99 4.66 7.65
CA PHE A 143 1.73 5.69 6.91
C PHE A 143 2.97 5.09 6.26
N SER A 144 3.03 5.10 4.94
CA SER A 144 4.17 4.67 4.14
C SER A 144 4.64 5.77 3.19
N TYR A 145 5.77 5.54 2.56
CA TYR A 145 6.29 6.46 1.55
C TYR A 145 6.68 5.72 0.28
N TYR A 146 6.60 6.44 -0.83
CA TYR A 146 7.09 5.98 -2.12
C TYR A 146 8.03 7.00 -2.75
N ASN A 147 8.89 6.52 -3.63
CA ASN A 147 9.87 7.37 -4.30
C ASN A 147 10.18 6.86 -5.71
N ALA A 148 10.66 7.74 -6.57
CA ALA A 148 11.15 7.39 -7.89
C ALA A 148 12.68 7.51 -7.96
N ARG A 149 13.27 6.89 -8.99
CA ARG A 149 14.72 6.97 -9.24
C ARG A 149 15.09 8.29 -9.92
N PHE A 150 14.82 9.41 -9.26
CA PHE A 150 15.04 10.76 -9.80
C PHE A 150 16.47 11.01 -10.28
N TYR A 151 17.47 10.34 -9.66
CA TYR A 151 18.87 10.46 -10.07
C TYR A 151 19.11 10.04 -11.53
N GLN A 152 18.35 9.09 -12.06
CA GLN A 152 18.48 8.65 -13.45
C GLN A 152 18.06 9.77 -14.41
N ALA A 153 16.88 10.37 -14.18
CA ALA A 153 16.40 11.48 -15.00
C ALA A 153 17.31 12.72 -14.87
N ARG A 154 17.77 13.03 -13.66
CA ARG A 154 18.71 14.16 -13.40
C ARG A 154 20.05 13.96 -14.09
N TYR A 155 20.57 12.72 -14.12
CA TYR A 155 21.79 12.42 -14.86
C TYR A 155 21.65 12.68 -16.35
N LEU A 156 20.51 12.26 -16.94
CA LEU A 156 20.23 12.52 -18.36
C LEU A 156 20.09 14.04 -18.63
N ALA A 157 19.33 14.75 -17.81
CA ALA A 157 19.15 16.20 -17.95
C ALA A 157 20.47 16.97 -17.80
N GLY A 158 21.40 16.52 -16.98
CA GLY A 158 22.73 17.14 -16.81
C GLY A 158 23.71 16.84 -17.94
N LYS A 159 23.32 15.99 -18.91
CA LYS A 159 24.12 15.68 -20.12
C LYS A 159 23.70 16.49 -21.34
N LEU A 160 22.57 17.18 -21.29
CA LEU A 160 22.05 18.07 -22.33
C LEU A 160 22.64 19.48 -22.19
#